data_938fd7d2a9bdc53f1faed3299437682a
#
_entry.id   938fd7d2a9bdc53f1faed3299437682a
#
_cell.length_a   1.000
_cell.length_b   1.000
_cell.length_c   1.000
_cell.angle_alpha   90.00
_cell.angle_beta   90.00
_cell.angle_gamma   90.00
#
_symmetry.space_group_name_H-M   'P 1'
#
loop_
_entity.id
_entity.type
_entity.pdbx_description
1 polymer ?
#
loop_
_entity_poly.entity_id
_entity_poly.type
_entity_poly.pdbx_seq_one_letter_code
_entity_poly.pdbx_strand_id
1 'polypeptide(L)'
;IISAISAIGMAIGTAALIIILSVYNGFDSLIRSMMSTVEPDLLIIPSTGKVFVPEGETYDWIYDQPSVKSMCCVLQEQVFINYDGKQGLAKAKGVDWVYEDESSLKEYITDGEFKLHRGDIPLAVVGSGLAYEMQINPRFLSGIEIYFPSRTRKISLANPASAIEAIKVWPAGLFSVNTDVDKELMILPIEKMQELLEYDNEVSGVEIRLTDEADTKELKRLQKEISRQLGPDFKVKDRFQQNESLYKMMRYEKAAIYMILIFVIIIIAFNIFGSLTMLIIEKRFDIETLRSLGATDKLIKRVFVLEGW
;
A
#
# COMPACT_ATOMS: atom_id res chain seq x y z
N ILE A 1 -6.72 -2.08 50.58
CA ILE A 1 -6.09 -3.16 49.76
C ILE A 1 -6.93 -3.41 48.49
N ILE A 2 -8.24 -3.59 48.59
CA ILE A 2 -9.16 -3.90 47.49
C ILE A 2 -9.17 -2.76 46.44
N SER A 3 -9.27 -1.51 46.91
CA SER A 3 -9.21 -0.33 46.06
C SER A 3 -7.89 -0.23 45.29
N ALA A 4 -6.76 -0.60 45.91
CA ALA A 4 -5.46 -0.61 45.25
C ALA A 4 -5.38 -1.70 44.15
N ILE A 5 -5.93 -2.89 44.40
CA ILE A 5 -5.97 -3.98 43.42
C ILE A 5 -6.80 -3.55 42.21
N SER A 6 -7.94 -2.89 42.42
CA SER A 6 -8.81 -2.40 41.35
C SER A 6 -8.16 -1.27 40.53
N ALA A 7 -7.47 -0.34 41.22
CA ALA A 7 -6.74 0.72 40.56
C ALA A 7 -5.60 0.17 39.68
N ILE A 8 -4.87 -0.84 40.16
CA ILE A 8 -3.84 -1.53 39.41
C ILE A 8 -4.45 -2.25 38.20
N GLY A 9 -5.56 -2.97 38.38
CA GLY A 9 -6.25 -3.66 37.26
C GLY A 9 -6.71 -2.70 36.17
N MET A 10 -7.25 -1.54 36.59
CA MET A 10 -7.66 -0.48 35.66
C MET A 10 -6.46 0.14 34.93
N ALA A 11 -5.38 0.41 35.65
CA ALA A 11 -4.14 0.95 35.07
C ALA A 11 -3.52 -0.02 34.03
N ILE A 12 -3.47 -1.31 34.36
CA ILE A 12 -2.96 -2.34 33.42
C ILE A 12 -3.86 -2.43 32.17
N GLY A 13 -5.18 -2.44 32.35
CA GLY A 13 -6.13 -2.49 31.23
C GLY A 13 -6.02 -1.26 30.32
N THR A 14 -5.93 -0.08 30.90
CA THR A 14 -5.76 1.17 30.15
C THR A 14 -4.41 1.21 29.44
N ALA A 15 -3.33 0.80 30.10
CA ALA A 15 -2.01 0.70 29.48
C ALA A 15 -2.01 -0.27 28.29
N ALA A 16 -2.66 -1.44 28.45
CA ALA A 16 -2.79 -2.41 27.36
C ALA A 16 -3.55 -1.82 26.15
N LEU A 17 -4.64 -1.09 26.36
CA LEU A 17 -5.38 -0.42 25.31
C LEU A 17 -4.53 0.60 24.55
N ILE A 18 -3.79 1.43 25.29
CA ILE A 18 -2.90 2.46 24.69
C ILE A 18 -1.80 1.78 23.87
N ILE A 19 -1.16 0.74 24.40
CA ILE A 19 -0.08 0.03 23.71
C ILE A 19 -0.61 -0.61 22.42
N ILE A 20 -1.72 -1.33 22.47
CA ILE A 20 -2.31 -2.00 21.30
C ILE A 20 -2.65 -0.97 20.22
N LEU A 21 -3.30 0.14 20.58
CA LEU A 21 -3.67 1.19 19.63
C LEU A 21 -2.43 1.90 19.04
N SER A 22 -1.41 2.17 19.86
CA SER A 22 -0.17 2.82 19.42
C SER A 22 0.60 1.95 18.44
N VAL A 23 0.76 0.66 18.75
CA VAL A 23 1.45 -0.31 17.87
C VAL A 23 0.67 -0.44 16.57
N TYR A 24 -0.65 -0.59 16.63
CA TYR A 24 -1.47 -0.71 15.44
C TYR A 24 -1.39 0.52 14.53
N ASN A 25 -1.55 1.72 15.09
CA ASN A 25 -1.48 2.95 14.31
C ASN A 25 -0.09 3.16 13.69
N GLY A 26 0.98 2.82 14.42
CA GLY A 26 2.34 2.88 13.90
C GLY A 26 2.57 1.92 12.74
N PHE A 27 2.06 0.69 12.86
CA PHE A 27 2.16 -0.33 11.82
C PHE A 27 1.34 0.04 10.56
N ASP A 28 0.09 0.49 10.74
CA ASP A 28 -0.77 0.96 9.63
C ASP A 28 -0.10 2.13 8.87
N SER A 29 0.50 3.08 9.58
CA SER A 29 1.24 4.19 8.99
C SER A 29 2.48 3.72 8.20
N LEU A 30 3.24 2.77 8.75
CA LEU A 30 4.41 2.20 8.10
C LEU A 30 4.05 1.49 6.79
N ILE A 31 3.04 0.61 6.82
CA ILE A 31 2.58 -0.09 5.61
C ILE A 31 2.14 0.90 4.54
N ARG A 32 1.36 1.93 4.91
CA ARG A 32 0.91 2.96 3.97
C ARG A 32 2.07 3.72 3.32
N SER A 33 3.10 4.06 4.09
CA SER A 33 4.27 4.75 3.54
C SER A 33 5.05 3.88 2.56
N MET A 34 5.23 2.59 2.87
CA MET A 34 5.92 1.65 1.97
C MET A 34 5.14 1.42 0.66
N MET A 35 3.81 1.35 0.72
CA MET A 35 2.97 1.21 -0.49
C MET A 35 2.98 2.48 -1.34
N SER A 36 3.03 3.67 -0.72
CA SER A 36 3.01 4.94 -1.44
C SER A 36 4.22 5.19 -2.33
N THR A 37 5.31 4.47 -2.12
CA THR A 37 6.55 4.61 -2.89
C THR A 37 6.42 4.03 -4.30
N VAL A 38 5.76 2.89 -4.44
CA VAL A 38 5.65 2.16 -5.72
C VAL A 38 4.33 2.41 -6.41
N GLU A 39 3.24 2.51 -5.62
CA GLU A 39 1.89 2.67 -6.13
C GLU A 39 1.53 4.15 -6.33
N PRO A 40 0.92 4.51 -7.48
CA PRO A 40 0.43 5.85 -7.72
C PRO A 40 -0.79 6.16 -6.85
N ASP A 41 -1.12 7.45 -6.71
CA ASP A 41 -2.32 7.90 -6.00
C ASP A 41 -3.60 7.42 -6.67
N LEU A 42 -3.63 7.56 -8.01
CA LEU A 42 -4.69 7.04 -8.86
C LEU A 42 -4.08 6.26 -10.03
N LEU A 43 -4.75 5.17 -10.40
CA LEU A 43 -4.40 4.34 -11.54
C LEU A 43 -5.62 4.17 -12.44
N ILE A 44 -5.51 4.58 -13.70
CA ILE A 44 -6.51 4.35 -14.73
C ILE A 44 -6.17 3.06 -15.46
N ILE A 45 -7.11 2.14 -15.52
CA ILE A 45 -6.99 0.87 -16.27
C ILE A 45 -8.27 0.62 -17.09
N PRO A 46 -8.21 -0.16 -18.17
CA PRO A 46 -9.39 -0.54 -18.90
C PRO A 46 -10.28 -1.47 -18.06
N SER A 47 -11.60 -1.37 -18.23
CA SER A 47 -12.58 -2.27 -17.57
C SER A 47 -12.56 -3.66 -18.19
N THR A 48 -12.28 -3.74 -19.49
CA THR A 48 -12.19 -4.97 -20.28
C THR A 48 -10.91 -4.94 -21.10
N GLY A 49 -10.28 -6.11 -21.26
CA GLY A 49 -8.96 -6.20 -21.91
C GLY A 49 -7.81 -5.91 -20.96
N LYS A 50 -6.61 -5.81 -21.53
CA LYS A 50 -5.36 -5.57 -20.77
C LYS A 50 -4.73 -4.20 -21.06
N VAL A 51 -5.00 -3.64 -22.22
CA VAL A 51 -4.37 -2.43 -22.71
C VAL A 51 -5.36 -1.51 -23.42
N PHE A 52 -5.00 -0.25 -23.54
CA PHE A 52 -5.73 0.80 -24.25
C PHE A 52 -4.76 1.88 -24.73
N VAL A 53 -5.22 2.76 -25.62
CA VAL A 53 -4.45 3.94 -26.06
C VAL A 53 -4.93 5.14 -25.24
N PRO A 54 -4.06 5.83 -24.48
CA PRO A 54 -4.42 6.98 -23.64
C PRO A 54 -4.50 8.25 -24.47
N GLU A 55 -5.59 8.42 -25.23
CA GLU A 55 -5.82 9.58 -26.09
C GLU A 55 -7.12 10.29 -25.71
N GLY A 56 -7.19 11.60 -25.97
CA GLY A 56 -8.38 12.43 -25.83
C GLY A 56 -8.28 13.53 -24.79
N GLU A 57 -9.22 14.48 -24.89
CA GLU A 57 -9.27 15.72 -24.08
C GLU A 57 -9.29 15.46 -22.56
N THR A 58 -9.76 14.26 -22.14
CA THR A 58 -9.80 13.92 -20.70
C THR A 58 -8.39 13.79 -20.11
N TYR A 59 -7.44 13.24 -20.86
CA TYR A 59 -6.05 13.09 -20.37
C TYR A 59 -5.36 14.45 -20.29
N ASP A 60 -5.58 15.34 -21.27
CA ASP A 60 -5.09 16.71 -21.24
C ASP A 60 -5.67 17.47 -20.04
N TRP A 61 -6.99 17.32 -19.82
CA TRP A 61 -7.65 17.92 -18.66
C TRP A 61 -7.09 17.39 -17.31
N ILE A 62 -6.76 16.09 -17.20
CA ILE A 62 -6.16 15.54 -15.98
C ILE A 62 -4.81 16.19 -15.73
N TYR A 63 -3.99 16.31 -16.76
CA TYR A 63 -2.65 16.90 -16.67
C TYR A 63 -2.70 18.36 -16.20
N ASP A 64 -3.70 19.11 -16.61
CA ASP A 64 -3.88 20.53 -16.25
C ASP A 64 -4.43 20.75 -14.83
N GLN A 65 -4.75 19.69 -14.07
CA GLN A 65 -5.26 19.86 -12.71
C GLN A 65 -4.15 20.28 -11.75
N PRO A 66 -4.35 21.36 -10.93
CA PRO A 66 -3.30 21.84 -10.00
C PRO A 66 -2.90 20.83 -8.92
N SER A 67 -3.76 19.89 -8.62
CA SER A 67 -3.50 18.82 -7.66
C SER A 67 -2.72 17.63 -8.25
N VAL A 68 -2.52 17.60 -9.57
CA VAL A 68 -1.75 16.54 -10.25
C VAL A 68 -0.29 16.97 -10.33
N LYS A 69 0.59 16.17 -9.73
CA LYS A 69 2.04 16.35 -9.78
C LYS A 69 2.62 15.77 -11.07
N SER A 70 2.23 14.54 -11.40
CA SER A 70 2.67 13.87 -12.61
C SER A 70 1.64 12.86 -13.10
N MET A 71 1.67 12.61 -14.40
CA MET A 71 0.89 11.59 -15.08
C MET A 71 1.82 10.80 -15.97
N CYS A 72 1.90 9.48 -15.75
CA CYS A 72 2.84 8.58 -16.42
C CYS A 72 2.10 7.42 -17.09
N CYS A 73 2.44 7.13 -18.32
CA CYS A 73 1.98 5.95 -19.03
C CYS A 73 2.79 4.73 -18.61
N VAL A 74 2.10 3.62 -18.33
CA VAL A 74 2.76 2.38 -17.92
C VAL A 74 2.27 1.18 -18.72
N LEU A 75 3.20 0.31 -19.09
CA LEU A 75 2.90 -0.98 -19.71
C LEU A 75 3.56 -2.08 -18.90
N GLN A 76 2.74 -2.88 -18.21
CA GLN A 76 3.22 -3.86 -17.24
C GLN A 76 2.73 -5.26 -17.60
N GLU A 77 3.66 -6.22 -17.63
CA GLU A 77 3.35 -7.64 -17.84
C GLU A 77 4.38 -8.52 -17.11
N GLN A 78 3.99 -9.76 -16.85
CA GLN A 78 4.91 -10.78 -16.34
C GLN A 78 5.72 -11.37 -17.51
N VAL A 79 7.04 -11.29 -17.41
CA VAL A 79 7.96 -11.69 -18.45
C VAL A 79 8.94 -12.73 -17.97
N PHE A 80 9.53 -13.45 -18.90
CA PHE A 80 10.62 -14.35 -18.63
C PHE A 80 11.96 -13.63 -18.88
N ILE A 81 12.90 -13.75 -17.94
CA ILE A 81 14.19 -13.08 -18.03
C ILE A 81 15.34 -14.10 -18.00
N ASN A 82 16.42 -13.77 -18.68
CA ASN A 82 17.68 -14.50 -18.66
C ASN A 82 18.85 -13.53 -18.44
N TYR A 83 19.69 -13.85 -17.48
CA TYR A 83 20.91 -13.09 -17.20
C TYR A 83 22.05 -14.05 -16.91
N ASP A 84 23.07 -14.04 -17.78
CA ASP A 84 24.25 -14.92 -17.71
C ASP A 84 23.89 -16.41 -17.53
N GLY A 85 22.84 -16.88 -18.24
CA GLY A 85 22.36 -18.28 -18.18
C GLY A 85 21.43 -18.58 -17.00
N LYS A 86 21.20 -17.65 -16.08
CA LYS A 86 20.17 -17.77 -15.06
C LYS A 86 18.83 -17.30 -15.59
N GLN A 87 17.80 -18.07 -15.31
CA GLN A 87 16.47 -17.84 -15.82
C GLN A 87 15.49 -17.62 -14.68
N GLY A 88 14.55 -16.69 -14.86
CA GLY A 88 13.55 -16.37 -13.87
C GLY A 88 12.33 -15.65 -14.46
N LEU A 89 11.36 -15.38 -13.62
CA LEU A 89 10.21 -14.55 -13.94
C LEU A 89 10.36 -13.20 -13.29
N ALA A 90 9.99 -12.14 -14.00
CA ALA A 90 9.97 -10.78 -13.49
C ALA A 90 8.67 -10.09 -13.91
N LYS A 91 8.24 -9.14 -13.10
CA LYS A 91 7.18 -8.20 -13.42
C LYS A 91 7.83 -6.98 -14.06
N ALA A 92 7.87 -6.96 -15.39
CA ALA A 92 8.44 -5.86 -16.14
C ALA A 92 7.42 -4.72 -16.22
N LYS A 93 7.82 -3.52 -15.80
CA LYS A 93 7.05 -2.28 -15.87
C LYS A 93 7.77 -1.33 -16.80
N GLY A 94 7.27 -1.21 -18.03
CA GLY A 94 7.66 -0.16 -18.96
C GLY A 94 7.04 1.16 -18.53
N VAL A 95 7.85 2.21 -18.46
CA VAL A 95 7.42 3.53 -18.03
C VAL A 95 7.94 4.61 -18.97
N ASP A 96 7.21 5.72 -19.06
CA ASP A 96 7.63 6.86 -19.86
C ASP A 96 8.72 7.70 -19.16
N TRP A 97 9.25 8.71 -19.85
CA TRP A 97 10.31 9.57 -19.35
C TRP A 97 9.90 10.40 -18.12
N VAL A 98 8.60 10.72 -17.97
CA VAL A 98 8.09 11.46 -16.80
C VAL A 98 8.31 10.65 -15.53
N TYR A 99 8.17 9.34 -15.62
CA TYR A 99 8.42 8.45 -14.48
C TYR A 99 9.88 8.46 -14.03
N GLU A 100 10.84 8.58 -14.97
CA GLU A 100 12.25 8.69 -14.62
C GLU A 100 12.52 9.92 -13.77
N ASP A 101 11.89 11.06 -14.07
CA ASP A 101 12.12 12.31 -13.33
C ASP A 101 11.38 12.38 -12.00
N GLU A 102 10.14 11.91 -11.92
CA GLU A 102 9.24 12.11 -10.80
C GLU A 102 9.11 10.90 -9.84
N SER A 103 9.83 9.81 -10.12
CA SER A 103 9.70 8.58 -9.32
C SER A 103 10.30 8.72 -7.93
N SER A 104 9.51 8.41 -6.90
CA SER A 104 9.97 8.28 -5.52
C SER A 104 10.98 7.13 -5.33
N LEU A 105 11.06 6.19 -6.28
CA LEU A 105 12.01 5.06 -6.22
C LEU A 105 13.48 5.51 -6.29
N LYS A 106 13.75 6.73 -6.76
CA LYS A 106 15.11 7.32 -6.72
C LYS A 106 15.73 7.31 -5.33
N GLU A 107 14.91 7.55 -4.31
CA GLU A 107 15.35 7.59 -2.91
C GLU A 107 15.69 6.20 -2.34
N TYR A 108 15.24 5.15 -3.02
CA TYR A 108 15.40 3.75 -2.61
C TYR A 108 16.48 3.00 -3.40
N ILE A 109 17.27 3.70 -4.21
CA ILE A 109 18.39 3.10 -4.93
C ILE A 109 19.48 2.68 -3.94
N THR A 110 19.86 1.42 -4.00
CA THR A 110 20.89 0.82 -3.13
C THR A 110 22.24 0.66 -3.84
N ASP A 111 22.25 0.49 -5.16
CA ASP A 111 23.46 0.43 -5.99
C ASP A 111 23.15 0.96 -7.41
N GLY A 112 24.11 1.63 -8.05
CA GLY A 112 23.93 2.24 -9.36
C GLY A 112 23.13 3.55 -9.34
N GLU A 113 22.34 3.77 -10.39
CA GLU A 113 21.53 4.99 -10.57
C GLU A 113 20.16 4.67 -11.14
N PHE A 114 19.14 5.53 -10.85
CA PHE A 114 17.84 5.42 -11.48
C PHE A 114 17.87 6.10 -12.85
N LYS A 115 18.19 5.33 -13.86
CA LYS A 115 18.20 5.75 -15.25
C LYS A 115 17.63 4.68 -16.15
N LEU A 116 16.85 5.11 -17.13
CA LEU A 116 16.21 4.22 -18.12
C LEU A 116 16.89 4.28 -19.48
N HIS A 117 17.70 5.32 -19.73
CA HIS A 117 18.43 5.46 -20.97
C HIS A 117 19.87 6.00 -20.75
N ARG A 118 20.80 5.53 -21.59
CA ARG A 118 22.12 6.12 -21.72
C ARG A 118 22.45 6.28 -23.20
N GLY A 119 22.08 7.42 -23.77
CA GLY A 119 22.02 7.60 -25.23
C GLY A 119 20.99 6.63 -25.82
N ASP A 120 21.37 5.83 -26.78
CA ASP A 120 20.49 4.84 -27.44
C ASP A 120 20.38 3.50 -26.67
N ILE A 121 21.11 3.35 -25.57
CA ILE A 121 21.14 2.10 -24.81
C ILE A 121 19.98 2.11 -23.79
N PRO A 122 19.02 1.17 -23.90
CA PRO A 122 17.95 1.03 -22.94
C PRO A 122 18.45 0.39 -21.65
N LEU A 123 18.13 0.99 -20.52
CA LEU A 123 18.55 0.56 -19.20
C LEU A 123 17.35 0.06 -18.39
N ALA A 124 17.64 -0.77 -17.39
CA ALA A 124 16.64 -1.25 -16.45
C ALA A 124 17.09 -1.00 -15.01
N VAL A 125 16.12 -0.68 -14.16
CA VAL A 125 16.29 -0.58 -12.70
C VAL A 125 15.57 -1.77 -12.07
N VAL A 126 16.30 -2.58 -11.28
CA VAL A 126 15.86 -3.89 -10.85
C VAL A 126 15.71 -3.94 -9.33
N GLY A 127 14.68 -4.60 -8.84
CA GLY A 127 14.52 -4.85 -7.40
C GLY A 127 15.67 -5.68 -6.84
N SER A 128 16.17 -5.33 -5.66
CA SER A 128 17.34 -5.95 -5.03
C SER A 128 17.17 -7.45 -4.79
N GLY A 129 15.94 -7.91 -4.48
CA GLY A 129 15.63 -9.32 -4.31
C GLY A 129 15.75 -10.12 -5.62
N LEU A 130 15.19 -9.58 -6.72
CA LEU A 130 15.31 -10.16 -8.05
C LEU A 130 16.77 -10.16 -8.53
N ALA A 131 17.47 -9.05 -8.28
CA ALA A 131 18.89 -8.94 -8.64
C ALA A 131 19.75 -9.95 -7.88
N TYR A 132 19.47 -10.19 -6.61
CA TYR A 132 20.18 -11.20 -5.80
C TYR A 132 19.93 -12.62 -6.34
N GLU A 133 18.69 -12.96 -6.63
CA GLU A 133 18.30 -14.28 -7.15
C GLU A 133 18.94 -14.55 -8.52
N MET A 134 18.88 -13.58 -9.40
CA MET A 134 19.42 -13.67 -10.76
C MET A 134 20.92 -13.35 -10.85
N GLN A 135 21.57 -12.86 -9.77
CA GLN A 135 22.94 -12.35 -9.72
C GLN A 135 23.16 -11.17 -10.69
N ILE A 136 22.16 -10.33 -10.86
CA ILE A 136 22.26 -9.11 -11.66
C ILE A 136 23.13 -8.08 -10.94
N ASN A 137 24.11 -7.53 -11.66
CA ASN A 137 24.97 -6.50 -11.11
C ASN A 137 25.07 -5.31 -12.10
N PRO A 138 24.71 -4.08 -11.71
CA PRO A 138 24.74 -2.91 -12.58
C PRO A 138 26.15 -2.48 -13.01
N ARG A 139 27.19 -3.04 -12.40
CA ARG A 139 28.59 -2.76 -12.74
C ARG A 139 29.13 -3.68 -13.85
N PHE A 140 28.39 -4.73 -14.20
CA PHE A 140 28.81 -5.66 -15.25
C PHE A 140 28.23 -5.23 -16.59
N LEU A 141 28.91 -5.63 -17.68
CA LEU A 141 28.48 -5.33 -19.04
C LEU A 141 27.43 -6.31 -19.58
N SER A 142 27.05 -7.31 -18.79
CA SER A 142 26.03 -8.28 -19.18
C SER A 142 24.65 -7.63 -19.24
N GLY A 143 23.94 -7.85 -20.35
CA GLY A 143 22.56 -7.38 -20.50
C GLY A 143 21.56 -8.42 -20.05
N ILE A 144 20.40 -7.95 -19.60
CA ILE A 144 19.24 -8.77 -19.25
C ILE A 144 18.46 -9.02 -20.54
N GLU A 145 18.29 -10.27 -20.89
CA GLU A 145 17.43 -10.69 -22.02
C GLU A 145 16.03 -10.95 -21.48
N ILE A 146 15.03 -10.33 -22.11
CA ILE A 146 13.63 -10.42 -21.71
C ILE A 146 12.85 -11.06 -22.83
N TYR A 147 12.09 -12.09 -22.50
CA TYR A 147 11.35 -12.90 -23.44
C TYR A 147 9.85 -12.86 -23.15
N PHE A 148 9.07 -12.79 -24.23
CA PHE A 148 7.61 -12.89 -24.16
C PHE A 148 7.07 -13.66 -25.38
N PRO A 149 5.99 -14.45 -25.24
CA PRO A 149 5.36 -15.09 -26.39
C PRO A 149 4.81 -14.07 -27.39
N SER A 150 5.15 -14.20 -28.66
CA SER A 150 4.63 -13.34 -29.71
C SER A 150 3.11 -13.45 -29.79
N ARG A 151 2.46 -12.30 -29.94
CA ARG A 151 1.00 -12.21 -30.10
C ARG A 151 0.56 -12.43 -31.54
N THR A 152 1.44 -12.17 -32.50
CA THR A 152 1.15 -12.17 -33.92
C THR A 152 1.58 -13.47 -34.59
N ARG A 153 2.61 -14.14 -34.07
CA ARG A 153 3.16 -15.37 -34.67
C ARG A 153 2.54 -16.62 -34.05
N LYS A 154 2.16 -17.56 -34.92
CA LYS A 154 1.68 -18.88 -34.46
C LYS A 154 2.86 -19.78 -34.12
N ILE A 155 2.72 -20.53 -33.04
CA ILE A 155 3.70 -21.52 -32.63
C ILE A 155 3.83 -22.58 -33.75
N SER A 156 5.02 -22.70 -34.36
CA SER A 156 5.33 -23.75 -35.29
C SER A 156 5.97 -24.94 -34.58
N LEU A 157 5.45 -26.13 -34.78
CA LEU A 157 6.03 -27.34 -34.20
C LEU A 157 7.46 -27.61 -34.72
N ALA A 158 7.82 -27.06 -35.92
CA ALA A 158 9.16 -27.18 -36.49
C ALA A 158 10.17 -26.20 -35.87
N ASN A 159 9.71 -25.04 -35.41
CA ASN A 159 10.55 -24.04 -34.75
C ASN A 159 9.74 -23.27 -33.68
N PRO A 160 9.59 -23.80 -32.45
CA PRO A 160 8.86 -23.15 -31.42
C PRO A 160 9.43 -21.78 -30.99
N ALA A 161 10.75 -21.61 -31.12
CA ALA A 161 11.45 -20.38 -30.77
C ALA A 161 11.07 -19.17 -31.65
N SER A 162 10.53 -19.42 -32.86
CA SER A 162 10.07 -18.33 -33.73
C SER A 162 8.84 -17.58 -33.23
N ALA A 163 8.14 -18.09 -32.22
CA ALA A 163 6.99 -17.48 -31.62
C ALA A 163 7.33 -16.77 -30.28
N ILE A 164 8.60 -16.47 -30.04
CA ILE A 164 9.07 -15.75 -28.85
C ILE A 164 9.71 -14.45 -29.32
N GLU A 165 9.23 -13.34 -28.79
CA GLU A 165 9.88 -12.04 -28.91
C GLU A 165 10.92 -11.89 -27.81
N ALA A 166 12.01 -11.17 -28.11
CA ALA A 166 13.10 -10.96 -27.19
C ALA A 166 13.65 -9.54 -27.33
N ILE A 167 13.86 -8.88 -26.20
CA ILE A 167 14.58 -7.60 -26.12
C ILE A 167 15.75 -7.73 -25.17
N LYS A 168 16.68 -6.80 -25.25
CA LYS A 168 17.83 -6.72 -24.34
C LYS A 168 17.91 -5.34 -23.72
N VAL A 169 18.07 -5.30 -22.37
CA VAL A 169 18.27 -4.09 -21.59
C VAL A 169 19.47 -4.27 -20.66
N TRP A 170 20.07 -3.19 -20.19
CA TRP A 170 21.23 -3.26 -19.29
C TRP A 170 20.86 -2.77 -17.90
N PRO A 171 21.31 -3.43 -16.82
CA PRO A 171 21.02 -3.00 -15.46
C PRO A 171 21.77 -1.68 -15.18
N ALA A 172 21.05 -0.64 -14.74
CA ALA A 172 21.58 0.66 -14.35
C ALA A 172 21.62 0.84 -12.84
N GLY A 173 20.65 0.29 -12.12
CA GLY A 173 20.57 0.43 -10.69
C GLY A 173 19.73 -0.65 -10.03
N LEU A 174 19.90 -0.77 -8.73
CA LEU A 174 19.12 -1.65 -7.87
C LEU A 174 18.37 -0.82 -6.85
N PHE A 175 17.09 -1.14 -6.62
CA PHE A 175 16.28 -0.49 -5.59
C PHE A 175 15.83 -1.50 -4.53
N SER A 176 15.54 -0.99 -3.31
CA SER A 176 14.97 -1.80 -2.24
C SER A 176 13.91 -1.01 -1.48
N VAL A 177 12.66 -1.45 -1.58
CA VAL A 177 11.49 -0.86 -0.93
C VAL A 177 10.87 -1.84 0.06
N ASN A 178 10.50 -3.01 -0.43
CA ASN A 178 9.98 -4.11 0.38
C ASN A 178 10.21 -5.46 -0.33
N THR A 179 10.16 -6.53 0.46
CA THR A 179 10.53 -7.88 0.00
C THR A 179 9.73 -8.37 -1.21
N ASP A 180 8.43 -8.05 -1.30
CA ASP A 180 7.56 -8.55 -2.35
C ASP A 180 7.84 -7.83 -3.68
N VAL A 181 7.91 -6.50 -3.63
CA VAL A 181 8.25 -5.67 -4.80
C VAL A 181 9.68 -5.94 -5.28
N ASP A 182 10.63 -6.04 -4.34
CA ASP A 182 12.04 -6.21 -4.64
C ASP A 182 12.36 -7.54 -5.35
N LYS A 183 11.55 -8.59 -5.11
CA LYS A 183 11.72 -9.91 -5.74
C LYS A 183 11.15 -10.02 -7.15
N GLU A 184 10.24 -9.15 -7.53
CA GLU A 184 9.50 -9.32 -8.77
C GLU A 184 9.69 -8.17 -9.75
N LEU A 185 9.84 -6.93 -9.27
CA LEU A 185 9.72 -5.74 -10.10
C LEU A 185 11.03 -5.39 -10.80
N MET A 186 10.91 -5.11 -12.11
CA MET A 186 11.93 -4.51 -12.95
C MET A 186 11.30 -3.36 -13.75
N ILE A 187 11.97 -2.21 -13.78
CA ILE A 187 11.52 -1.01 -14.48
C ILE A 187 12.41 -0.78 -15.68
N LEU A 188 11.82 -0.49 -16.83
CA LEU A 188 12.51 -0.26 -18.10
C LEU A 188 11.73 0.75 -18.96
N PRO A 189 12.31 1.25 -20.07
CA PRO A 189 11.61 2.16 -20.97
C PRO A 189 10.35 1.53 -21.57
N ILE A 190 9.27 2.32 -21.67
CA ILE A 190 7.99 1.84 -22.20
C ILE A 190 8.09 1.37 -23.64
N GLU A 191 8.94 2.02 -24.44
CA GLU A 191 9.17 1.69 -25.86
C GLU A 191 9.71 0.25 -26.01
N LYS A 192 10.53 -0.19 -25.04
CA LYS A 192 11.05 -1.57 -25.03
C LYS A 192 9.99 -2.59 -24.62
N MET A 193 9.09 -2.21 -23.74
CA MET A 193 7.94 -3.07 -23.43
C MET A 193 6.95 -3.14 -24.59
N GLN A 194 6.73 -2.03 -25.29
CA GLN A 194 5.88 -2.00 -26.49
C GLN A 194 6.49 -2.87 -27.60
N GLU A 195 7.80 -2.76 -27.86
CA GLU A 195 8.53 -3.62 -28.79
C GLU A 195 8.37 -5.11 -28.42
N LEU A 196 8.57 -5.48 -27.14
CA LEU A 196 8.48 -6.86 -26.67
C LEU A 196 7.07 -7.45 -26.79
N LEU A 197 6.05 -6.65 -26.50
CA LEU A 197 4.66 -7.06 -26.47
C LEU A 197 3.92 -6.85 -27.79
N GLU A 198 4.64 -6.39 -28.83
CA GLU A 198 4.10 -6.06 -30.17
C GLU A 198 2.91 -5.08 -30.06
N TYR A 199 3.08 -4.00 -29.29
CA TYR A 199 2.17 -2.87 -29.17
C TYR A 199 2.80 -1.62 -29.78
N ASP A 200 1.98 -0.70 -30.30
CA ASP A 200 2.44 0.60 -30.80
C ASP A 200 2.39 1.67 -29.70
N ASN A 201 1.20 2.14 -29.37
CA ASN A 201 0.98 3.19 -28.37
C ASN A 201 0.11 2.72 -27.19
N GLU A 202 -0.20 1.43 -27.12
CA GLU A 202 -1.03 0.88 -26.08
C GLU A 202 -0.27 0.81 -24.75
N VAL A 203 -1.03 1.07 -23.67
CA VAL A 203 -0.58 1.03 -22.28
C VAL A 203 -1.48 0.15 -21.45
N SER A 204 -0.97 -0.42 -20.37
CA SER A 204 -1.78 -1.18 -19.41
C SER A 204 -2.45 -0.30 -18.37
N GLY A 205 -1.95 0.93 -18.19
CA GLY A 205 -2.49 1.90 -17.26
C GLY A 205 -1.86 3.28 -17.39
N VAL A 206 -2.55 4.26 -16.81
CA VAL A 206 -2.02 5.61 -16.60
C VAL A 206 -1.96 5.86 -15.10
N GLU A 207 -0.76 6.11 -14.60
CA GLU A 207 -0.47 6.42 -13.21
C GLU A 207 -0.51 7.92 -12.98
N ILE A 208 -1.24 8.34 -11.97
CA ILE A 208 -1.36 9.75 -11.58
C ILE A 208 -0.84 9.88 -10.15
N ARG A 209 0.12 10.78 -9.97
CA ARG A 209 0.62 11.20 -8.66
C ARG A 209 0.09 12.59 -8.35
N LEU A 210 -0.37 12.77 -7.14
CA LEU A 210 -0.86 14.05 -6.65
C LEU A 210 0.26 14.82 -5.94
N THR A 211 0.06 16.12 -5.81
CA THR A 211 0.92 16.97 -5.00
C THR A 211 0.77 16.63 -3.51
N ASP A 212 1.80 16.89 -2.71
CA ASP A 212 1.80 16.61 -1.27
C ASP A 212 0.73 17.41 -0.50
N GLU A 213 0.20 18.47 -1.09
CA GLU A 213 -0.86 19.31 -0.54
C GLU A 213 -2.27 18.71 -0.76
N ALA A 214 -2.40 17.74 -1.66
CA ALA A 214 -3.69 17.14 -1.99
C ALA A 214 -4.18 16.24 -0.84
N ASP A 215 -5.32 16.61 -0.27
CA ASP A 215 -5.95 15.83 0.80
C ASP A 215 -6.78 14.64 0.25
N THR A 216 -7.24 13.76 1.18
CA THR A 216 -8.08 12.61 0.81
C THR A 216 -9.40 13.01 0.14
N LYS A 217 -9.90 14.22 0.39
CA LYS A 217 -11.15 14.71 -0.23
C LYS A 217 -10.91 15.09 -1.68
N GLU A 218 -9.79 15.76 -1.95
CA GLU A 218 -9.36 16.13 -3.28
C GLU A 218 -9.09 14.89 -4.15
N LEU A 219 -8.39 13.88 -3.60
CA LEU A 219 -8.17 12.60 -4.27
C LEU A 219 -9.51 11.95 -4.67
N LYS A 220 -10.47 11.86 -3.77
CA LYS A 220 -11.79 11.27 -4.06
C LYS A 220 -12.60 12.10 -5.05
N ARG A 221 -12.49 13.43 -5.00
CA ARG A 221 -13.11 14.32 -5.97
C ARG A 221 -12.57 14.06 -7.36
N LEU A 222 -11.25 14.07 -7.49
CA LEU A 222 -10.56 13.84 -8.76
C LEU A 222 -10.85 12.43 -9.31
N GLN A 223 -10.79 11.40 -8.48
CA GLN A 223 -11.14 10.03 -8.86
C GLN A 223 -12.54 9.93 -9.45
N LYS A 224 -13.53 10.56 -8.79
CA LYS A 224 -14.91 10.55 -9.25
C LYS A 224 -15.10 11.31 -10.56
N GLU A 225 -14.42 12.45 -10.70
CA GLU A 225 -14.49 13.28 -11.90
C GLU A 225 -13.86 12.57 -13.11
N ILE A 226 -12.66 12.00 -12.94
CA ILE A 226 -12.00 11.20 -13.98
C ILE A 226 -12.87 10.01 -14.38
N SER A 227 -13.43 9.28 -13.41
CA SER A 227 -14.33 8.14 -13.69
C SER A 227 -15.58 8.56 -14.45
N ARG A 228 -16.09 9.78 -14.20
CA ARG A 228 -17.26 10.30 -14.92
C ARG A 228 -16.93 10.64 -16.37
N GLN A 229 -15.77 11.25 -16.61
CA GLN A 229 -15.34 11.67 -17.95
C GLN A 229 -14.93 10.49 -18.82
N LEU A 230 -14.20 9.53 -18.27
CA LEU A 230 -13.76 8.34 -19.00
C LEU A 230 -14.88 7.31 -19.22
N GLY A 231 -15.95 7.37 -18.42
CA GLY A 231 -17.11 6.47 -18.55
C GLY A 231 -16.83 5.05 -18.05
N PRO A 232 -17.74 4.09 -18.36
CA PRO A 232 -17.71 2.72 -17.82
C PRO A 232 -16.61 1.83 -18.40
N ASP A 233 -16.00 2.24 -19.51
CA ASP A 233 -14.94 1.47 -20.18
C ASP A 233 -13.61 1.51 -19.42
N PHE A 234 -13.49 2.39 -18.44
CA PHE A 234 -12.31 2.55 -17.60
C PHE A 234 -12.64 2.44 -16.12
N LYS A 235 -11.64 2.01 -15.35
CA LYS A 235 -11.67 2.00 -13.89
C LYS A 235 -10.55 2.89 -13.37
N VAL A 236 -10.91 3.81 -12.50
CA VAL A 236 -9.96 4.68 -11.79
C VAL A 236 -9.81 4.14 -10.37
N LYS A 237 -8.68 3.53 -10.07
CA LYS A 237 -8.39 2.91 -8.79
C LYS A 237 -7.54 3.83 -7.92
N ASP A 238 -7.95 4.04 -6.68
CA ASP A 238 -7.06 4.58 -5.65
C ASP A 238 -6.05 3.52 -5.17
N ARG A 239 -5.06 3.92 -4.36
CA ARG A 239 -4.05 3.00 -3.79
C ARG A 239 -4.67 1.77 -3.12
N PHE A 240 -5.82 1.96 -2.52
CA PHE A 240 -6.54 0.92 -1.80
C PHE A 240 -7.18 -0.11 -2.72
N GLN A 241 -7.66 0.33 -3.86
CA GLN A 241 -8.30 -0.51 -4.86
C GLN A 241 -7.28 -1.19 -5.78
N GLN A 242 -6.05 -0.70 -5.82
CA GLN A 242 -4.96 -1.30 -6.58
C GLN A 242 -4.53 -2.63 -5.95
N ASN A 243 -4.49 -2.71 -4.62
CA ASN A 243 -4.13 -3.91 -3.84
C ASN A 243 -5.29 -4.43 -2.99
N GLU A 244 -6.36 -4.86 -3.63
CA GLU A 244 -7.60 -5.27 -2.97
C GLU A 244 -7.41 -6.40 -1.94
N SER A 245 -6.51 -7.34 -2.22
CA SER A 245 -6.21 -8.47 -1.32
C SER A 245 -5.52 -8.03 -0.03
N LEU A 246 -4.51 -7.18 -0.12
CA LEU A 246 -3.85 -6.59 1.05
C LEU A 246 -4.83 -5.74 1.86
N TYR A 247 -5.69 -5.01 1.17
CA TYR A 247 -6.68 -4.17 1.81
C TYR A 247 -7.76 -4.94 2.56
N LYS A 248 -8.23 -6.04 1.98
CA LYS A 248 -9.14 -6.97 2.66
C LYS A 248 -8.47 -7.55 3.90
N MET A 249 -7.20 -7.97 3.80
CA MET A 249 -6.42 -8.47 4.93
C MET A 249 -6.31 -7.44 6.05
N MET A 250 -5.88 -6.20 5.75
CA MET A 250 -5.80 -5.11 6.73
C MET A 250 -7.16 -4.79 7.38
N ARG A 251 -8.25 -4.88 6.63
CA ARG A 251 -9.60 -4.71 7.18
C ARG A 251 -9.97 -5.79 8.18
N TYR A 252 -9.63 -7.05 7.90
CA TYR A 252 -9.87 -8.16 8.83
C TYR A 252 -9.01 -8.05 10.07
N GLU A 253 -7.74 -7.69 9.94
CA GLU A 253 -6.85 -7.42 11.08
C GLU A 253 -7.41 -6.30 11.95
N LYS A 254 -7.84 -5.20 11.36
CA LYS A 254 -8.48 -4.10 12.07
C LYS A 254 -9.73 -4.53 12.83
N ALA A 255 -10.59 -5.34 12.21
CA ALA A 255 -11.77 -5.88 12.88
C ALA A 255 -11.40 -6.79 14.06
N ALA A 256 -10.37 -7.65 13.92
CA ALA A 256 -9.86 -8.49 14.98
C ALA A 256 -9.32 -7.67 16.16
N ILE A 257 -8.55 -6.62 15.88
CA ILE A 257 -8.03 -5.71 16.92
C ILE A 257 -9.18 -5.02 17.66
N TYR A 258 -10.20 -4.52 16.95
CA TYR A 258 -11.37 -3.94 17.61
C TYR A 258 -12.12 -4.94 18.50
N MET A 259 -12.23 -6.21 18.09
CA MET A 259 -12.82 -7.24 18.96
C MET A 259 -12.00 -7.45 20.23
N ILE A 260 -10.67 -7.49 20.13
CA ILE A 260 -9.78 -7.60 21.29
C ILE A 260 -9.95 -6.39 22.21
N LEU A 261 -10.00 -5.17 21.65
CA LEU A 261 -10.20 -3.95 22.43
C LEU A 261 -11.53 -3.96 23.16
N ILE A 262 -12.63 -4.36 22.52
CA ILE A 262 -13.94 -4.53 23.15
C ILE A 262 -13.86 -5.53 24.30
N PHE A 263 -13.19 -6.67 24.09
CA PHE A 263 -13.03 -7.68 25.13
C PHE A 263 -12.25 -7.16 26.35
N VAL A 264 -11.17 -6.39 26.11
CA VAL A 264 -10.39 -5.74 27.18
C VAL A 264 -11.26 -4.72 27.92
N ILE A 265 -12.06 -3.90 27.22
CA ILE A 265 -12.98 -2.95 27.83
C ILE A 265 -14.01 -3.66 28.73
N ILE A 266 -14.54 -4.80 28.28
CA ILE A 266 -15.48 -5.61 29.08
C ILE A 266 -14.81 -6.10 30.38
N ILE A 267 -13.55 -6.61 30.28
CA ILE A 267 -12.81 -7.04 31.49
C ILE A 267 -12.60 -5.88 32.45
N ILE A 268 -12.22 -4.70 31.96
CA ILE A 268 -12.04 -3.50 32.79
C ILE A 268 -13.38 -3.12 33.46
N ALA A 269 -14.49 -3.14 32.71
CA ALA A 269 -15.81 -2.83 33.23
C ALA A 269 -16.23 -3.78 34.35
N PHE A 270 -16.00 -5.11 34.21
CA PHE A 270 -16.25 -6.08 35.26
C PHE A 270 -15.37 -5.84 36.48
N ASN A 271 -14.10 -5.48 36.31
CA ASN A 271 -13.20 -5.16 37.40
C ASN A 271 -13.69 -3.94 38.20
N ILE A 272 -14.10 -2.87 37.49
CA ILE A 272 -14.69 -1.66 38.12
C ILE A 272 -15.97 -2.01 38.85
N PHE A 273 -16.86 -2.81 38.21
CA PHE A 273 -18.12 -3.20 38.82
C PHE A 273 -17.92 -4.02 40.11
N GLY A 274 -16.99 -4.99 40.07
CA GLY A 274 -16.62 -5.79 41.26
C GLY A 274 -16.06 -4.93 42.39
N SER A 275 -15.18 -3.99 42.05
CA SER A 275 -14.61 -3.05 43.03
C SER A 275 -15.66 -2.16 43.68
N LEU A 276 -16.55 -1.55 42.89
CA LEU A 276 -17.64 -0.71 43.39
C LEU A 276 -18.59 -1.50 44.30
N THR A 277 -18.92 -2.74 43.91
CA THR A 277 -19.77 -3.61 44.73
C THR A 277 -19.15 -3.89 46.09
N MET A 278 -17.83 -4.21 46.10
CA MET A 278 -17.12 -4.46 47.35
C MET A 278 -17.02 -3.23 48.23
N LEU A 279 -16.77 -2.05 47.65
CA LEU A 279 -16.75 -0.78 48.35
C LEU A 279 -18.12 -0.48 49.00
N ILE A 280 -19.22 -0.73 48.33
CA ILE A 280 -20.58 -0.57 48.87
C ILE A 280 -20.81 -1.52 50.04
N ILE A 281 -20.34 -2.77 49.97
CA ILE A 281 -20.48 -3.75 51.05
C ILE A 281 -19.67 -3.31 52.28
N GLU A 282 -18.41 -2.90 52.10
CA GLU A 282 -17.55 -2.39 53.19
C GLU A 282 -18.18 -1.15 53.89
N LYS A 283 -18.77 -0.25 53.11
CA LYS A 283 -19.38 0.99 53.61
C LYS A 283 -20.80 0.85 54.10
N ARG A 284 -21.35 -0.36 54.10
CA ARG A 284 -22.77 -0.59 54.48
C ARG A 284 -23.09 -0.10 55.90
N PHE A 285 -22.20 -0.35 56.87
CA PHE A 285 -22.39 0.13 58.25
C PHE A 285 -22.31 1.66 58.34
N ASP A 286 -21.43 2.29 57.59
CA ASP A 286 -21.32 3.76 57.53
C ASP A 286 -22.61 4.37 56.95
N ILE A 287 -23.18 3.74 55.90
CA ILE A 287 -24.46 4.15 55.32
C ILE A 287 -25.63 4.03 56.31
N GLU A 288 -25.67 2.93 57.05
CA GLU A 288 -26.71 2.71 58.09
C GLU A 288 -26.57 3.71 59.22
N THR A 289 -25.36 4.06 59.66
CA THR A 289 -25.07 5.08 60.63
C THR A 289 -25.50 6.46 60.17
N LEU A 290 -25.17 6.87 58.93
CA LEU A 290 -25.60 8.14 58.36
C LEU A 290 -27.14 8.24 58.27
N ARG A 291 -27.78 7.12 57.88
CA ARG A 291 -29.24 7.04 57.81
C ARG A 291 -29.90 7.19 59.24
N SER A 292 -29.30 6.60 60.25
CA SER A 292 -29.72 6.74 61.65
C SER A 292 -29.54 8.16 62.17
N LEU A 293 -28.59 8.92 61.68
CA LEU A 293 -28.34 10.33 61.94
C LEU A 293 -29.28 11.29 61.16
N GLY A 294 -30.19 10.74 60.34
CA GLY A 294 -31.18 11.51 59.60
C GLY A 294 -30.74 11.91 58.19
N ALA A 295 -29.65 11.35 57.65
CA ALA A 295 -29.22 11.62 56.28
C ALA A 295 -30.22 11.05 55.27
N THR A 296 -30.62 11.85 54.29
CA THR A 296 -31.47 11.40 53.18
C THR A 296 -30.70 10.60 52.17
N ASP A 297 -31.37 9.68 51.43
CA ASP A 297 -30.74 8.86 50.38
C ASP A 297 -30.07 9.71 49.27
N LYS A 298 -30.55 10.93 49.01
CA LYS A 298 -29.93 11.88 48.10
C LYS A 298 -28.58 12.40 48.63
N LEU A 299 -28.48 12.64 49.92
CA LEU A 299 -27.24 13.10 50.56
C LEU A 299 -26.22 11.98 50.57
N ILE A 300 -26.63 10.75 50.92
CA ILE A 300 -25.78 9.57 50.90
C ILE A 300 -25.22 9.32 49.49
N LYS A 301 -26.07 9.32 48.47
CA LYS A 301 -25.61 9.21 47.08
C LYS A 301 -24.58 10.28 46.69
N ARG A 302 -24.81 11.53 47.14
CA ARG A 302 -23.89 12.64 46.82
C ARG A 302 -22.53 12.48 47.48
N VAL A 303 -22.48 11.99 48.70
CA VAL A 303 -21.25 11.69 49.43
C VAL A 303 -20.44 10.62 48.65
N PHE A 304 -21.07 9.51 48.26
CA PHE A 304 -20.38 8.42 47.54
C PHE A 304 -19.95 8.80 46.13
N VAL A 305 -20.70 9.66 45.44
CA VAL A 305 -20.26 10.19 44.13
C VAL A 305 -19.03 11.09 44.28
N LEU A 306 -18.97 11.90 45.35
CA LEU A 306 -17.82 12.77 45.62
C LEU A 306 -16.60 12.00 46.15
N GLU A 307 -16.79 10.87 46.85
CA GLU A 307 -15.72 10.00 47.31
C GLU A 307 -15.10 9.16 46.13
N GLY A 308 -15.89 8.93 45.09
CA GLY A 308 -15.45 8.21 43.87
C GLY A 308 -14.77 9.08 42.82
N TRP A 309 -14.68 10.38 43.05
CA TRP A 309 -13.95 11.35 42.25
C TRP A 309 -12.55 11.58 42.82
#